data_c0705334f8d8a4684a81226222452413
#
_entry.id   c0705334f8d8a4684a81226222452413
#
_cell.length_a   1.000
_cell.length_b   1.000
_cell.length_c   1.000
_cell.angle_alpha   90.00
_cell.angle_beta   90.00
_cell.angle_gamma   90.00
#
_symmetry.space_group_name_H-M   'P 1'
#
loop_
_entity.id
_entity.type
_entity.pdbx_description
1 polymer ?
#
loop_
_entity_poly.entity_id
_entity_poly.type
_entity_poly.pdbx_seq_one_letter_code
_entity_poly.pdbx_strand_id
1 'polypeptide(L)'
;RELGRSIYCAEDSTVFLVDHLGVQKDKKFKNFSRSPKNNLTTTITDELKLFTNQRSKVIGVSLKDRGAIFPSGHLANAAYWYNPNNGHFVTSSYYMNKLPQWLIKFNNKKKSDSLLNQTWKTLLPIEKYIHSEIDDSSFEKKFKGKQLSIFPYDLKTLRKENGNYKLITHVPQGNTLLTELVKATIKGENLGRNETTDFLTISYSSTDYVGHNFGIRSKEL
;
A
#
# COMPACT_ATOMS: atom_id res chain seq x y z
N ARG A 1 21.97 3.40 13.53
CA ARG A 1 21.26 2.67 12.44
C ARG A 1 20.16 1.74 12.99
N GLU A 2 20.36 1.06 14.11
CA GLU A 2 19.37 0.17 14.71
C GLU A 2 18.20 0.90 15.38
N LEU A 3 18.45 1.98 16.09
CA LEU A 3 17.42 2.84 16.69
C LEU A 3 16.46 3.45 15.65
N GLY A 4 16.98 3.91 14.50
CA GLY A 4 16.15 4.45 13.43
C GLY A 4 15.22 3.42 12.78
N ARG A 5 15.58 2.13 12.79
CA ARG A 5 14.76 1.07 12.23
C ARG A 5 13.58 0.71 13.13
N SER A 6 13.74 0.77 14.45
CA SER A 6 12.68 0.48 15.42
C SER A 6 11.58 1.53 15.44
N ILE A 7 11.93 2.81 15.29
CA ILE A 7 10.97 3.93 15.35
C ILE A 7 10.02 3.95 14.14
N TYR A 8 10.51 3.50 12.96
CA TYR A 8 9.73 3.52 11.72
C TYR A 8 9.18 2.14 11.32
N CYS A 9 9.31 1.14 12.19
CA CYS A 9 8.86 -0.21 11.90
C CYS A 9 7.53 -0.48 12.59
N ALA A 10 6.51 -0.86 11.82
CA ALA A 10 5.23 -1.28 12.35
C ALA A 10 5.23 -2.74 12.87
N GLU A 11 6.40 -3.39 12.97
CA GLU A 11 6.50 -4.77 13.44
C GLU A 11 6.06 -4.91 14.90
N ASP A 12 5.16 -5.86 15.16
CA ASP A 12 4.65 -6.17 16.48
C ASP A 12 4.36 -7.66 16.59
N SER A 13 5.19 -8.37 17.35
CA SER A 13 5.06 -9.81 17.54
C SER A 13 3.87 -10.24 18.40
N THR A 14 3.17 -9.30 19.01
CA THR A 14 1.99 -9.57 19.87
C THR A 14 0.69 -9.64 19.09
N VAL A 15 0.68 -9.19 17.83
CA VAL A 15 -0.48 -9.22 16.96
C VAL A 15 -0.26 -10.16 15.78
N PHE A 16 -1.33 -10.49 15.06
CA PHE A 16 -1.33 -11.43 13.95
C PHE A 16 -1.87 -10.78 12.67
N LEU A 17 -1.44 -11.28 11.51
CA LEU A 17 -2.05 -10.94 10.23
C LEU A 17 -3.53 -11.35 10.24
N VAL A 18 -4.39 -10.51 9.68
CA VAL A 18 -5.80 -10.83 9.43
C VAL A 18 -6.07 -10.73 7.93
N ASP A 19 -6.47 -11.83 7.33
CA ASP A 19 -6.85 -11.93 5.93
C ASP A 19 -8.27 -12.48 5.75
N HIS A 20 -8.63 -12.96 4.56
CA HIS A 20 -9.96 -13.49 4.25
C HIS A 20 -10.33 -14.76 5.05
N LEU A 21 -9.35 -15.45 5.65
CA LEU A 21 -9.55 -16.61 6.54
C LEU A 21 -9.63 -16.19 8.01
N GLY A 22 -9.47 -14.90 8.32
CA GLY A 22 -9.40 -14.37 9.68
C GLY A 22 -7.97 -14.28 10.21
N VAL A 23 -7.80 -14.46 11.53
CA VAL A 23 -6.50 -14.32 12.22
C VAL A 23 -5.55 -15.47 11.85
N GLN A 24 -4.38 -15.13 11.31
CA GLN A 24 -3.35 -16.06 10.86
C GLN A 24 -2.25 -16.21 11.92
N LYS A 25 -2.30 -17.28 12.71
CA LYS A 25 -1.33 -17.54 13.81
C LYS A 25 -0.10 -18.34 13.36
N ASP A 26 -0.05 -18.82 12.12
CA ASP A 26 1.08 -19.57 11.59
C ASP A 26 2.37 -18.74 11.57
N LYS A 27 3.50 -19.33 11.97
CA LYS A 27 4.83 -18.69 12.00
C LYS A 27 5.25 -18.09 10.65
N LYS A 28 4.78 -18.64 9.52
CA LYS A 28 5.03 -18.09 8.18
C LYS A 28 4.48 -16.68 7.97
N PHE A 29 3.47 -16.27 8.76
CA PHE A 29 2.88 -14.93 8.71
C PHE A 29 3.46 -13.95 9.73
N LYS A 30 4.43 -14.36 10.56
CA LYS A 30 5.03 -13.51 11.60
C LYS A 30 5.57 -12.20 11.05
N ASN A 31 6.14 -12.22 9.84
CA ASN A 31 6.66 -11.02 9.17
C ASN A 31 5.56 -10.03 8.72
N PHE A 32 4.29 -10.35 8.89
CA PHE A 32 3.14 -9.50 8.58
C PHE A 32 2.40 -9.00 9.81
N SER A 33 2.91 -9.30 11.00
CA SER A 33 2.37 -8.82 12.28
C SER A 33 2.72 -7.36 12.47
N ARG A 34 1.73 -6.47 12.45
CA ARG A 34 1.90 -5.01 12.38
C ARG A 34 0.93 -4.29 13.29
N SER A 35 1.42 -3.25 13.98
CA SER A 35 0.60 -2.34 14.80
C SER A 35 1.26 -0.96 14.91
N PRO A 36 0.58 0.04 15.47
CA PRO A 36 1.18 1.35 15.77
C PRO A 36 2.05 1.36 17.02
N LYS A 37 2.31 0.23 17.67
CA LYS A 37 3.01 0.11 18.98
C LYS A 37 4.30 0.93 19.08
N ASN A 38 5.07 1.01 17.99
CA ASN A 38 6.34 1.72 17.93
C ASN A 38 6.18 3.23 17.66
N ASN A 39 4.96 3.72 17.48
CA ASN A 39 4.68 5.14 17.49
C ASN A 39 4.61 5.60 18.96
N LEU A 40 5.57 6.41 19.40
CA LEU A 40 5.72 6.77 20.81
C LEU A 40 4.88 8.00 21.21
N THR A 41 4.13 8.59 20.30
CA THR A 41 3.29 9.76 20.52
C THR A 41 1.92 9.59 19.87
N THR A 42 0.97 10.41 20.29
CA THR A 42 -0.33 10.52 19.60
C THR A 42 -0.17 11.17 18.22
N THR A 43 -1.16 10.94 17.37
CA THR A 43 -1.27 11.54 16.04
C THR A 43 -2.47 12.49 16.00
N ILE A 44 -2.55 13.32 14.97
CA ILE A 44 -3.73 14.17 14.75
C ILE A 44 -5.03 13.37 14.71
N THR A 45 -4.96 12.12 14.25
CA THR A 45 -6.11 11.22 14.18
C THR A 45 -6.48 10.65 15.53
N ASP A 46 -5.50 10.41 16.41
CA ASP A 46 -5.75 10.05 17.81
C ASP A 46 -6.45 11.20 18.54
N GLU A 47 -5.96 12.42 18.38
CA GLU A 47 -6.57 13.62 18.97
C GLU A 47 -7.99 13.84 18.46
N LEU A 48 -8.26 13.63 17.17
CA LEU A 48 -9.61 13.68 16.64
C LEU A 48 -10.53 12.65 17.29
N LYS A 49 -10.05 11.42 17.49
CA LYS A 49 -10.80 10.35 18.16
C LYS A 49 -11.12 10.75 19.59
N LEU A 50 -10.16 11.32 20.33
CA LEU A 50 -10.36 11.78 21.71
C LEU A 50 -11.34 12.96 21.75
N PHE A 51 -11.16 13.97 20.93
CA PHE A 51 -12.04 15.13 20.84
C PHE A 51 -13.49 14.78 20.54
N THR A 52 -13.72 13.78 19.72
CA THR A 52 -15.06 13.33 19.32
C THR A 52 -15.63 12.22 20.21
N ASN A 53 -14.99 11.92 21.34
CA ASN A 53 -15.38 10.78 22.20
C ASN A 53 -15.52 9.47 21.40
N GLN A 54 -14.53 9.14 20.58
CA GLN A 54 -14.46 7.95 19.73
C GLN A 54 -15.53 7.84 18.62
N ARG A 55 -16.32 8.89 18.37
CA ARG A 55 -17.39 8.87 17.35
C ARG A 55 -16.86 8.98 15.94
N SER A 56 -15.74 9.68 15.72
CA SER A 56 -15.08 9.76 14.41
C SER A 56 -14.64 8.38 13.93
N LYS A 57 -14.76 8.12 12.65
CA LYS A 57 -14.08 6.98 12.01
C LYS A 57 -12.73 7.42 11.47
N VAL A 58 -11.69 6.69 11.84
CA VAL A 58 -10.33 6.89 11.35
C VAL A 58 -9.88 5.62 10.66
N ILE A 59 -9.51 5.71 9.39
CA ILE A 59 -9.06 4.57 8.58
C ILE A 59 -7.81 4.96 7.79
N GLY A 60 -6.83 4.05 7.74
CA GLY A 60 -5.65 4.21 6.92
C GLY A 60 -5.58 3.19 5.80
N VAL A 61 -5.16 3.62 4.61
CA VAL A 61 -4.95 2.73 3.47
C VAL A 61 -3.63 3.05 2.76
N SER A 62 -2.87 2.00 2.45
CA SER A 62 -1.61 2.13 1.70
C SER A 62 -1.20 0.80 1.06
N LEU A 63 -0.25 0.84 0.13
CA LEU A 63 0.47 -0.37 -0.29
C LEU A 63 1.49 -0.81 0.77
N LYS A 64 1.99 0.11 1.60
CA LYS A 64 2.93 -0.18 2.70
C LYS A 64 2.18 -0.23 4.04
N ASP A 65 2.49 -1.23 4.89
CA ASP A 65 1.96 -1.35 6.24
C ASP A 65 2.11 -0.06 7.05
N ARG A 66 3.34 0.47 7.17
CA ARG A 66 3.63 1.70 7.91
C ARG A 66 2.92 2.94 7.34
N GLY A 67 2.70 2.98 6.03
CA GLY A 67 1.98 4.08 5.37
C GLY A 67 0.48 4.08 5.68
N ALA A 68 -0.10 2.92 6.01
CA ALA A 68 -1.48 2.83 6.48
C ALA A 68 -1.58 3.05 8.00
N ILE A 69 -0.64 2.49 8.77
CA ILE A 69 -0.72 2.39 10.24
C ILE A 69 -0.37 3.70 10.93
N PHE A 70 0.82 4.27 10.66
CA PHE A 70 1.30 5.41 11.43
C PHE A 70 0.47 6.70 11.27
N PRO A 71 0.04 7.09 10.05
CA PRO A 71 -0.81 8.27 9.93
C PRO A 71 -2.21 8.10 10.55
N SER A 72 -2.64 6.84 10.76
CA SER A 72 -3.93 6.55 11.39
C SER A 72 -3.89 6.54 12.91
N GLY A 73 -2.72 6.45 13.51
CA GLY A 73 -2.53 6.47 14.96
C GLY A 73 -2.96 5.18 15.67
N HIS A 74 -3.02 5.27 16.99
CA HIS A 74 -3.34 4.15 17.88
C HIS A 74 -4.85 3.86 17.96
N LEU A 75 -5.67 4.90 17.83
CA LEU A 75 -7.12 4.81 18.03
C LEU A 75 -7.91 4.59 16.75
N ALA A 76 -7.21 4.31 15.63
CA ALA A 76 -7.86 4.08 14.34
C ALA A 76 -8.82 2.89 14.38
N ASN A 77 -9.93 3.02 13.65
CA ASN A 77 -10.89 1.93 13.47
C ASN A 77 -10.29 0.79 12.62
N ALA A 78 -9.44 1.15 11.63
CA ALA A 78 -8.75 0.20 10.79
C ALA A 78 -7.53 0.80 10.10
N ALA A 79 -6.56 -0.06 9.75
CA ALA A 79 -5.54 0.21 8.77
C ALA A 79 -5.46 -0.98 7.82
N TYR A 80 -5.51 -0.71 6.51
CA TYR A 80 -5.45 -1.74 5.48
C TYR A 80 -4.23 -1.55 4.60
N TRP A 81 -3.46 -2.62 4.37
CA TRP A 81 -2.28 -2.58 3.51
C TRP A 81 -2.20 -3.78 2.58
N TYR A 82 -1.38 -3.65 1.56
CA TYR A 82 -1.25 -4.65 0.52
C TYR A 82 -0.34 -5.81 0.95
N ASN A 83 -0.77 -7.04 0.71
CA ASN A 83 0.04 -8.24 0.87
C ASN A 83 0.59 -8.68 -0.51
N PRO A 84 1.90 -8.49 -0.77
CA PRO A 84 2.50 -8.80 -2.06
C PRO A 84 2.60 -10.31 -2.35
N ASN A 85 2.33 -11.18 -1.39
CA ASN A 85 2.37 -12.62 -1.61
C ASN A 85 1.11 -13.14 -2.32
N ASN A 86 -0.04 -12.51 -2.10
CA ASN A 86 -1.32 -12.97 -2.65
C ASN A 86 -2.11 -11.90 -3.40
N GLY A 87 -1.64 -10.66 -3.41
CA GLY A 87 -2.29 -9.57 -4.12
C GLY A 87 -3.54 -8.98 -3.44
N HIS A 88 -3.75 -9.29 -2.16
CA HIS A 88 -4.91 -8.84 -1.38
C HIS A 88 -4.54 -7.73 -0.41
N PHE A 89 -5.53 -6.94 -0.01
CA PHE A 89 -5.42 -6.06 1.13
C PHE A 89 -5.79 -6.79 2.41
N VAL A 90 -5.04 -6.52 3.46
CA VAL A 90 -5.07 -7.20 4.77
C VAL A 90 -5.01 -6.18 5.89
N THR A 91 -5.15 -6.65 7.13
CA THR A 91 -4.98 -5.86 8.36
C THR A 91 -4.28 -6.72 9.42
N SER A 92 -4.30 -6.30 10.67
CA SER A 92 -3.84 -7.11 11.80
C SER A 92 -4.88 -7.23 12.91
N SER A 93 -4.65 -8.19 13.80
CA SER A 93 -5.50 -8.41 14.98
C SER A 93 -5.46 -7.25 15.99
N TYR A 94 -4.60 -6.24 15.78
CA TYR A 94 -4.65 -4.98 16.51
C TYR A 94 -5.97 -4.25 16.26
N TYR A 95 -6.45 -4.24 15.02
CA TYR A 95 -7.65 -3.52 14.63
C TYR A 95 -8.90 -4.40 14.66
N MET A 96 -8.79 -5.63 14.17
CA MET A 96 -9.94 -6.54 14.06
C MET A 96 -9.52 -8.00 13.91
N ASN A 97 -10.43 -8.93 14.18
CA ASN A 97 -10.18 -10.37 14.04
C ASN A 97 -10.68 -10.95 12.70
N LYS A 98 -11.46 -10.20 11.94
CA LYS A 98 -11.99 -10.60 10.62
C LYS A 98 -12.07 -9.39 9.71
N LEU A 99 -11.72 -9.57 8.43
CA LEU A 99 -11.90 -8.52 7.44
C LEU A 99 -13.38 -8.20 7.24
N PRO A 100 -13.75 -6.93 7.02
CA PRO A 100 -15.12 -6.55 6.69
C PRO A 100 -15.51 -7.12 5.33
N GLN A 101 -16.80 -7.43 5.16
CA GLN A 101 -17.32 -8.08 3.95
C GLN A 101 -17.03 -7.29 2.67
N TRP A 102 -17.03 -5.96 2.74
CA TRP A 102 -16.72 -5.13 1.59
C TRP A 102 -15.26 -5.32 1.11
N LEU A 103 -14.31 -5.52 2.04
CA LEU A 103 -12.90 -5.74 1.71
C LEU A 103 -12.68 -7.14 1.15
N ILE A 104 -13.35 -8.16 1.71
CA ILE A 104 -13.35 -9.52 1.15
C ILE A 104 -13.87 -9.49 -0.29
N LYS A 105 -14.99 -8.81 -0.53
CA LYS A 105 -15.55 -8.64 -1.89
C LYS A 105 -14.60 -7.89 -2.82
N PHE A 106 -13.88 -6.88 -2.31
CA PHE A 106 -12.86 -6.16 -3.08
C PHE A 106 -11.71 -7.09 -3.49
N ASN A 107 -11.14 -7.83 -2.53
CA ASN A 107 -10.06 -8.78 -2.77
C ASN A 107 -10.45 -9.87 -3.79
N ASN A 108 -11.66 -10.40 -3.70
CA ASN A 108 -12.19 -11.43 -4.60
C ASN A 108 -12.34 -10.95 -6.06
N LYS A 109 -12.37 -9.64 -6.32
CA LYS A 109 -12.36 -9.09 -7.68
C LYS A 109 -11.01 -9.23 -8.39
N LYS A 110 -9.95 -9.64 -7.68
CA LYS A 110 -8.59 -9.87 -8.22
C LYS A 110 -8.08 -8.71 -9.09
N LYS A 111 -8.35 -7.48 -8.69
CA LYS A 111 -7.96 -6.28 -9.45
C LYS A 111 -6.45 -6.20 -9.69
N SER A 112 -5.64 -6.70 -8.76
CA SER A 112 -4.18 -6.81 -8.92
C SER A 112 -3.81 -7.60 -10.18
N ASP A 113 -4.51 -8.72 -10.45
CA ASP A 113 -4.27 -9.51 -11.67
C ASP A 113 -4.64 -8.75 -12.94
N SER A 114 -5.80 -8.10 -12.93
CA SER A 114 -6.24 -7.28 -14.08
C SER A 114 -5.25 -6.16 -14.40
N LEU A 115 -4.73 -5.47 -13.40
CA LEU A 115 -3.77 -4.39 -13.56
C LEU A 115 -2.38 -4.89 -13.98
N LEU A 116 -1.95 -6.05 -13.46
CA LEU A 116 -0.69 -6.68 -13.84
C LEU A 116 -0.73 -7.41 -15.20
N ASN A 117 -1.88 -7.46 -15.87
CA ASN A 117 -2.01 -7.92 -17.25
C ASN A 117 -1.94 -6.78 -18.29
N GLN A 118 -1.69 -5.55 -17.82
CA GLN A 118 -1.56 -4.37 -18.68
C GLN A 118 -0.10 -4.15 -19.10
N THR A 119 0.08 -3.28 -20.07
CA THR A 119 1.38 -2.73 -20.45
C THR A 119 1.50 -1.33 -19.85
N TRP A 120 2.59 -1.08 -19.12
CA TRP A 120 2.94 0.26 -18.65
C TRP A 120 3.64 1.01 -19.79
N LYS A 121 3.05 2.13 -20.19
CA LYS A 121 3.53 3.05 -21.23
C LYS A 121 3.60 4.46 -20.64
N THR A 122 4.36 5.32 -21.28
CA THR A 122 4.32 6.76 -20.98
C THR A 122 2.93 7.34 -21.23
N LEU A 123 2.51 8.33 -20.45
CA LEU A 123 1.23 9.03 -20.63
C LEU A 123 1.24 9.94 -21.87
N LEU A 124 2.40 10.55 -22.14
CA LEU A 124 2.63 11.43 -23.27
C LEU A 124 3.66 10.78 -24.21
N PRO A 125 3.77 11.25 -25.46
CA PRO A 125 4.88 10.90 -26.32
C PRO A 125 6.23 11.15 -25.60
N ILE A 126 7.17 10.23 -25.74
CA ILE A 126 8.38 10.21 -24.90
C ILE A 126 9.26 11.46 -25.04
N GLU A 127 9.20 12.11 -26.19
CA GLU A 127 9.90 13.38 -26.48
C GLU A 127 9.37 14.58 -25.66
N LYS A 128 8.21 14.44 -25.03
CA LYS A 128 7.65 15.48 -24.13
C LYS A 128 8.28 15.45 -22.74
N TYR A 129 9.02 14.41 -22.41
CA TYR A 129 9.69 14.26 -21.10
C TYR A 129 11.06 14.96 -21.11
N ILE A 130 11.06 16.26 -21.39
CA ILE A 130 12.26 17.08 -21.60
C ILE A 130 13.07 17.35 -20.34
N HIS A 131 12.48 17.18 -19.14
CA HIS A 131 13.13 17.36 -17.84
C HIS A 131 13.66 16.06 -17.25
N SER A 132 13.36 14.93 -17.86
CA SER A 132 13.91 13.62 -17.48
C SER A 132 15.26 13.39 -18.14
N GLU A 133 16.08 12.53 -17.54
CA GLU A 133 17.32 12.06 -18.13
C GLU A 133 17.06 11.13 -19.34
N ILE A 134 18.16 10.69 -19.98
CA ILE A 134 18.07 9.68 -21.04
C ILE A 134 17.45 8.40 -20.48
N ASP A 135 16.65 7.74 -21.29
CA ASP A 135 16.09 6.43 -20.98
C ASP A 135 17.23 5.37 -20.91
N ASP A 136 17.11 4.37 -20.02
CA ASP A 136 18.16 3.38 -19.73
C ASP A 136 19.46 3.99 -19.16
N SER A 137 19.34 4.82 -18.16
CA SER A 137 20.50 5.34 -17.44
C SER A 137 21.21 4.24 -16.64
N SER A 138 22.53 4.31 -16.49
CA SER A 138 23.38 3.26 -15.89
C SER A 138 23.05 2.94 -14.42
N PHE A 139 22.40 3.86 -13.69
CA PHE A 139 22.01 3.67 -12.30
C PHE A 139 20.58 3.11 -12.14
N GLU A 140 19.81 2.99 -13.22
CA GLU A 140 18.48 2.43 -13.18
C GLU A 140 18.50 0.92 -12.94
N LYS A 141 17.64 0.47 -12.03
CA LYS A 141 17.49 -0.96 -11.74
C LYS A 141 16.51 -1.58 -12.72
N LYS A 142 17.01 -2.42 -13.60
CA LYS A 142 16.20 -3.15 -14.57
C LYS A 142 15.29 -4.17 -13.89
N PHE A 143 14.05 -4.27 -14.34
CA PHE A 143 13.24 -5.43 -13.97
C PHE A 143 13.87 -6.71 -14.52
N LYS A 144 13.83 -7.79 -13.75
CA LYS A 144 14.26 -9.09 -14.23
C LYS A 144 13.46 -9.46 -15.49
N GLY A 145 14.13 -10.00 -16.49
CA GLY A 145 13.54 -10.28 -17.81
C GLY A 145 13.58 -9.12 -18.79
N LYS A 146 14.10 -7.94 -18.42
CA LYS A 146 14.39 -6.82 -19.34
C LYS A 146 15.88 -6.57 -19.46
N GLN A 147 16.36 -6.35 -20.67
CA GLN A 147 17.76 -5.97 -20.93
C GLN A 147 18.01 -4.48 -20.69
N LEU A 148 17.04 -3.63 -21.00
CA LEU A 148 17.09 -2.17 -20.90
C LEU A 148 15.92 -1.63 -20.06
N SER A 149 16.15 -0.52 -19.33
CA SER A 149 15.11 0.20 -18.58
C SER A 149 14.36 1.19 -19.46
N ILE A 150 13.75 0.72 -20.54
CA ILE A 150 13.03 1.55 -21.50
C ILE A 150 11.57 1.11 -21.65
N PHE A 151 10.70 2.08 -21.96
CA PHE A 151 9.30 1.80 -22.29
C PHE A 151 9.17 1.04 -23.65
N PRO A 152 8.09 0.21 -23.81
CA PRO A 152 7.05 -0.13 -22.82
C PRO A 152 7.45 -1.28 -21.89
N TYR A 153 6.74 -1.41 -20.75
CA TYR A 153 6.88 -2.51 -19.81
C TYR A 153 5.66 -3.45 -19.89
N ASP A 154 5.83 -4.65 -20.42
CA ASP A 154 4.80 -5.70 -20.40
C ASP A 154 4.72 -6.33 -18.99
N LEU A 155 3.81 -5.85 -18.16
CA LEU A 155 3.68 -6.28 -16.78
C LEU A 155 3.27 -7.75 -16.66
N LYS A 156 2.52 -8.28 -17.65
CA LYS A 156 2.10 -9.68 -17.66
C LYS A 156 3.30 -10.63 -17.77
N THR A 157 4.27 -10.29 -18.57
CA THR A 157 5.51 -11.06 -18.69
C THR A 157 6.43 -10.81 -17.51
N LEU A 158 6.64 -9.55 -17.12
CA LEU A 158 7.57 -9.16 -16.07
C LEU A 158 7.18 -9.69 -14.69
N ARG A 159 5.88 -9.80 -14.36
CA ARG A 159 5.44 -10.29 -13.06
C ARG A 159 5.99 -11.66 -12.70
N LYS A 160 6.24 -12.53 -13.69
CA LYS A 160 6.71 -13.90 -13.49
C LYS A 160 8.07 -13.97 -12.78
N GLU A 161 8.96 -13.03 -13.08
CA GLU A 161 10.33 -12.98 -12.54
C GLU A 161 10.51 -11.91 -11.43
N ASN A 162 9.54 -10.99 -11.29
CA ASN A 162 9.61 -9.88 -10.34
C ASN A 162 8.67 -10.05 -9.14
N GLY A 163 8.47 -11.29 -8.68
CA GLY A 163 7.73 -11.62 -7.47
C GLY A 163 6.22 -11.50 -7.63
N ASN A 164 5.71 -11.71 -8.84
CA ASN A 164 4.29 -11.76 -9.16
C ASN A 164 3.55 -10.48 -8.67
N TYR A 165 2.73 -10.61 -7.63
CA TYR A 165 1.96 -9.49 -7.07
C TYR A 165 2.85 -8.37 -6.49
N LYS A 166 4.09 -8.67 -6.12
CA LYS A 166 5.05 -7.67 -5.65
C LYS A 166 5.34 -6.60 -6.71
N LEU A 167 5.35 -6.97 -8.00
CA LEU A 167 5.63 -6.04 -9.09
C LEU A 167 4.70 -4.82 -9.07
N ILE A 168 3.43 -4.99 -8.67
CA ILE A 168 2.45 -3.89 -8.71
C ILE A 168 2.85 -2.70 -7.83
N THR A 169 3.65 -2.93 -6.78
CA THR A 169 4.11 -1.84 -5.91
C THR A 169 5.16 -0.94 -6.58
N HIS A 170 5.81 -1.42 -7.65
CA HIS A 170 6.90 -0.77 -8.37
C HIS A 170 6.47 -0.16 -9.71
N VAL A 171 5.18 -0.04 -9.94
CA VAL A 171 4.58 0.49 -11.17
C VAL A 171 3.36 1.35 -10.84
N PRO A 172 2.94 2.31 -11.71
CA PRO A 172 1.82 3.21 -11.41
C PRO A 172 0.49 2.50 -11.20
N GLN A 173 0.33 1.27 -11.70
CA GLN A 173 -0.83 0.42 -11.45
C GLN A 173 -1.08 0.15 -9.96
N GLY A 174 -0.04 0.23 -9.12
CA GLY A 174 -0.19 0.15 -7.67
C GLY A 174 -0.97 1.33 -7.10
N ASN A 175 -0.72 2.55 -7.57
CA ASN A 175 -1.49 3.72 -7.18
C ASN A 175 -2.94 3.65 -7.69
N THR A 176 -3.15 3.12 -8.90
CA THR A 176 -4.50 2.84 -9.43
C THR A 176 -5.25 1.85 -8.53
N LEU A 177 -4.59 0.75 -8.16
CA LEU A 177 -5.17 -0.25 -7.26
C LEU A 177 -5.56 0.37 -5.91
N LEU A 178 -4.69 1.21 -5.34
CA LEU A 178 -4.96 1.89 -4.07
C LEU A 178 -6.14 2.86 -4.20
N THR A 179 -6.24 3.61 -5.29
CA THR A 179 -7.39 4.50 -5.55
C THR A 179 -8.72 3.73 -5.59
N GLU A 180 -8.71 2.55 -6.19
CA GLU A 180 -9.90 1.69 -6.20
C GLU A 180 -10.25 1.17 -4.80
N LEU A 181 -9.24 0.85 -3.98
CA LEU A 181 -9.47 0.52 -2.57
C LEU A 181 -10.06 1.70 -1.80
N VAL A 182 -9.52 2.91 -1.99
CA VAL A 182 -10.02 4.13 -1.35
C VAL A 182 -11.52 4.32 -1.61
N LYS A 183 -11.95 4.22 -2.88
CA LYS A 183 -13.37 4.31 -3.25
C LYS A 183 -14.21 3.23 -2.56
N ALA A 184 -13.69 2.01 -2.47
CA ALA A 184 -14.36 0.91 -1.79
C ALA A 184 -14.43 1.13 -0.28
N THR A 185 -13.38 1.68 0.33
CA THR A 185 -13.31 2.01 1.76
C THR A 185 -14.33 3.08 2.13
N ILE A 186 -14.38 4.20 1.39
CA ILE A 186 -15.36 5.28 1.63
C ILE A 186 -16.78 4.73 1.62
N LYS A 187 -17.10 3.91 0.63
CA LYS A 187 -18.43 3.30 0.50
C LYS A 187 -18.69 2.22 1.57
N GLY A 188 -17.71 1.34 1.78
CA GLY A 188 -17.86 0.18 2.67
C GLY A 188 -17.97 0.55 4.14
N GLU A 189 -17.29 1.62 4.53
CA GLU A 189 -17.27 2.14 5.90
C GLU A 189 -18.25 3.29 6.12
N ASN A 190 -18.99 3.73 5.07
CA ASN A 190 -19.91 4.87 5.12
C ASN A 190 -19.21 6.15 5.64
N LEU A 191 -18.00 6.43 5.19
CA LEU A 191 -17.25 7.61 5.62
C LEU A 191 -17.94 8.90 5.17
N GLY A 192 -17.93 9.91 6.05
CA GLY A 192 -18.53 11.23 5.79
C GLY A 192 -20.06 11.22 5.77
N ARG A 193 -20.72 10.21 6.33
CA ARG A 193 -22.18 10.08 6.37
C ARG A 193 -22.76 10.14 7.79
N ASN A 194 -21.98 10.57 8.74
CA ASN A 194 -22.40 10.82 10.12
C ASN A 194 -22.25 12.30 10.47
N GLU A 195 -22.66 12.70 11.65
CA GLU A 195 -22.56 14.08 12.13
C GLU A 195 -21.16 14.46 12.65
N THR A 196 -20.26 13.50 12.68
CA THR A 196 -18.90 13.66 13.21
C THR A 196 -17.90 13.58 12.05
N THR A 197 -16.87 14.41 12.07
CA THR A 197 -15.79 14.36 11.07
C THR A 197 -15.08 13.01 11.08
N ASP A 198 -15.08 12.30 9.96
CA ASP A 198 -14.27 11.12 9.73
C ASP A 198 -12.91 11.50 9.13
N PHE A 199 -11.91 10.62 9.28
CA PHE A 199 -10.59 10.85 8.73
C PHE A 199 -10.11 9.61 7.95
N LEU A 200 -9.74 9.80 6.68
CA LEU A 200 -9.16 8.77 5.84
C LEU A 200 -7.74 9.16 5.45
N THR A 201 -6.75 8.39 5.89
CA THR A 201 -5.36 8.56 5.46
C THR A 201 -5.08 7.69 4.24
N ILE A 202 -4.48 8.28 3.20
CA ILE A 202 -4.14 7.59 1.97
C ILE A 202 -2.66 7.83 1.68
N SER A 203 -1.86 6.77 1.64
CA SER A 203 -0.44 6.85 1.34
C SER A 203 -0.14 6.15 0.01
N TYR A 204 0.07 6.94 -1.04
CA TYR A 204 0.47 6.46 -2.36
C TYR A 204 1.97 6.15 -2.36
N SER A 205 2.31 4.87 -2.50
CA SER A 205 3.68 4.39 -2.29
C SER A 205 4.40 3.98 -3.57
N SER A 206 3.71 3.80 -4.71
CA SER A 206 4.36 3.32 -5.94
C SER A 206 5.37 4.32 -6.48
N THR A 207 5.10 5.62 -6.40
CA THR A 207 6.03 6.67 -6.84
C THR A 207 7.37 6.58 -6.12
N ASP A 208 7.35 6.36 -4.78
CA ASP A 208 8.57 6.15 -3.99
C ASP A 208 9.33 4.88 -4.43
N TYR A 209 8.64 3.78 -4.70
CA TYR A 209 9.27 2.56 -5.21
C TYR A 209 9.86 2.74 -6.62
N VAL A 210 9.16 3.45 -7.51
CA VAL A 210 9.66 3.77 -8.85
C VAL A 210 10.92 4.63 -8.75
N GLY A 211 10.90 5.70 -7.93
CA GLY A 211 12.06 6.55 -7.71
C GLY A 211 13.28 5.79 -7.14
N HIS A 212 13.05 4.81 -6.23
CA HIS A 212 14.12 3.94 -5.74
C HIS A 212 14.68 2.97 -6.79
N ASN A 213 13.88 2.61 -7.79
CA ASN A 213 14.33 1.71 -8.85
C ASN A 213 15.03 2.45 -9.99
N PHE A 214 14.44 3.55 -10.46
CA PHE A 214 14.86 4.21 -11.70
C PHE A 214 15.55 5.56 -11.44
N GLY A 215 15.43 6.13 -10.26
CA GLY A 215 15.95 7.46 -9.94
C GLY A 215 14.90 8.56 -10.11
N ILE A 216 15.19 9.71 -9.48
CA ILE A 216 14.23 10.83 -9.41
C ILE A 216 14.10 11.64 -10.71
N ARG A 217 14.96 11.38 -11.70
CA ARG A 217 14.96 12.04 -13.01
C ARG A 217 14.70 11.08 -14.16
N SER A 218 14.29 9.84 -13.85
CA SER A 218 13.95 8.86 -14.86
C SER A 218 12.63 9.21 -15.58
N LYS A 219 12.43 8.60 -16.73
CA LYS A 219 11.18 8.74 -17.49
C LYS A 219 10.01 7.99 -16.85
N GLU A 220 10.30 7.05 -15.96
CA GLU A 220 9.33 6.24 -15.21
C GLU A 220 8.68 7.01 -14.06
N LEU A 221 9.35 8.04 -13.52
CA LEU A 221 8.87 8.85 -12.43
C LEU A 221 8.17 10.10 -12.91
#